data_7c540d072bce3998e42c47d719bf7425
#
_entry.id   7c540d072bce3998e42c47d719bf7425
#
_cell.length_a   1.000
_cell.length_b   1.000
_cell.length_c   1.000
_cell.angle_alpha   90.00
_cell.angle_beta   90.00
_cell.angle_gamma   90.00
#
_symmetry.space_group_name_H-M   'P 1'
#
loop_
_entity.id
_entity.type
_entity.pdbx_description
1 polymer ?
#
loop_
_entity_poly.entity_id
_entity_poly.type
_entity_poly.pdbx_seq_one_letter_code
_entity_poly.pdbx_strand_id
1 'polypeptide(L)'
;MFKKYRMILRICAFMLSASLLLFGIGTDTYAKTNAKKENKSDQSTECSYKNKEKIYLDKNWKYADHAKITSGYAVFYKAKKNRKNIIVGINAGHGTSNVGSKKTLCHPDGSKKVTGGTTKAGSTEAIAVSGGMTFRDGTKESTVTLKMAKILRKKLLAEGYDVLMIRTGKDVQLDNVARTVICNNVADIHIALHWDGDGLKYDKGCFYIGVPDKLKTMKPVKNQWEQHEALGNALIKGLKKHKVKINGKGRMAIDLTQTSYSTIPSVDMELGNQASGHSDEALEKLADGLTAGVKKFAKKNL
;
A
#
# COMPACT_ATOMS: atom_id res chain seq x y z
N MET A 1 11.32 58.82 26.96
CA MET A 1 12.72 58.97 27.36
C MET A 1 13.55 58.01 26.53
N PHE A 2 14.18 58.45 25.45
CA PHE A 2 15.60 58.77 25.19
C PHE A 2 16.55 57.73 25.84
N LYS A 3 17.45 57.01 25.12
CA LYS A 3 18.53 57.30 24.13
C LYS A 3 19.06 55.95 23.67
N LYS A 4 19.30 55.60 22.40
CA LYS A 4 20.35 55.98 21.41
C LYS A 4 21.80 55.71 21.82
N TYR A 5 22.53 55.15 20.84
CA TYR A 5 23.97 55.13 20.47
C TYR A 5 24.71 53.82 20.75
N ARG A 6 25.69 53.33 20.01
CA ARG A 6 26.30 53.62 18.65
C ARG A 6 27.30 52.49 18.39
N MET A 7 27.36 52.07 17.19
CA MET A 7 28.37 51.56 16.29
C MET A 7 29.83 51.87 16.66
N ILE A 8 30.76 50.87 16.61
CA ILE A 8 32.17 51.08 16.28
C ILE A 8 32.65 49.94 15.36
N LEU A 9 33.12 50.38 14.21
CA LEU A 9 33.87 49.75 13.14
C LEU A 9 35.35 49.66 13.52
N ARG A 10 36.07 48.55 13.26
CA ARG A 10 37.49 48.59 13.00
C ARG A 10 37.94 47.53 12.02
N ILE A 11 38.54 48.03 10.96
CA ILE A 11 39.27 47.52 9.83
C ILE A 11 40.73 47.29 10.22
N CYS A 12 41.43 46.30 9.67
CA CYS A 12 42.81 46.24 9.21
C CYS A 12 43.07 44.77 8.78
N ALA A 13 43.30 44.45 7.58
CA ALA A 13 44.21 44.78 6.46
C ALA A 13 45.44 43.85 6.42
N PHE A 14 45.53 43.18 5.24
CA PHE A 14 46.75 42.76 4.48
C PHE A 14 47.60 41.57 4.98
N MET A 15 47.64 40.49 4.16
CA MET A 15 48.85 40.21 3.36
C MET A 15 48.52 39.36 2.16
N LEU A 16 49.06 39.78 1.01
CA LEU A 16 49.07 39.23 -0.31
C LEU A 16 50.11 38.09 -0.42
N SER A 17 49.76 37.01 -1.13
CA SER A 17 50.74 36.29 -1.96
C SER A 17 50.02 35.72 -3.21
N ALA A 18 50.44 36.16 -4.35
CA ALA A 18 49.98 35.80 -5.66
C ALA A 18 50.65 34.50 -6.14
N SER A 19 49.94 33.65 -6.83
CA SER A 19 50.49 32.73 -7.82
C SER A 19 49.44 32.39 -8.87
N LEU A 20 49.68 32.82 -10.04
CA LEU A 20 49.25 32.59 -11.42
C LEU A 20 48.25 31.43 -11.71
N LEU A 21 47.16 31.86 -12.33
CA LEU A 21 46.58 31.56 -13.64
C LEU A 21 46.61 30.11 -14.18
N LEU A 22 45.41 29.56 -14.38
CA LEU A 22 45.02 28.97 -15.67
C LEU A 22 43.49 29.07 -15.82
N PHE A 23 43.06 29.71 -16.89
CA PHE A 23 41.69 29.83 -17.34
C PHE A 23 41.13 28.46 -17.72
N GLY A 24 40.02 28.07 -17.14
CA GLY A 24 39.17 26.97 -17.60
C GLY A 24 37.73 27.40 -17.48
N ILE A 25 37.11 27.76 -18.60
CA ILE A 25 35.70 28.01 -18.75
C ILE A 25 35.00 26.64 -18.56
N GLY A 26 34.42 26.39 -17.41
CA GLY A 26 33.62 25.22 -17.14
C GLY A 26 32.16 25.63 -16.97
N THR A 27 31.37 25.34 -17.97
CA THR A 27 29.92 25.42 -17.97
C THR A 27 29.34 24.53 -16.83
N ASP A 28 28.57 25.12 -15.94
CA ASP A 28 27.79 24.36 -14.93
C ASP A 28 26.78 23.44 -15.62
N THR A 29 27.22 22.22 -15.90
CA THR A 29 26.30 21.13 -16.21
C THR A 29 25.85 20.49 -14.93
N TYR A 30 24.61 20.72 -14.58
CA TYR A 30 23.87 19.96 -13.59
C TYR A 30 24.02 18.46 -13.90
N ALA A 31 24.85 17.77 -13.14
CA ALA A 31 24.99 16.32 -13.22
C ALA A 31 23.69 15.71 -12.66
N LYS A 32 22.78 15.32 -13.55
CA LYS A 32 21.76 14.33 -13.27
C LYS A 32 22.50 13.05 -12.88
N THR A 33 22.48 12.71 -11.59
CA THR A 33 22.85 11.37 -11.12
C THR A 33 21.83 10.39 -11.69
N ASN A 34 22.17 9.82 -12.83
CA ASN A 34 21.53 8.60 -13.33
C ASN A 34 21.85 7.48 -12.32
N ALA A 35 20.92 7.19 -11.41
CA ALA A 35 20.92 5.91 -10.76
C ALA A 35 20.88 4.84 -11.86
N LYS A 36 21.97 4.12 -12.05
CA LYS A 36 22.04 2.94 -12.90
C LYS A 36 20.86 2.07 -12.54
N LYS A 37 19.88 1.95 -13.44
CA LYS A 37 19.02 0.79 -13.52
C LYS A 37 19.97 -0.38 -13.71
N GLU A 38 20.10 -1.21 -12.68
CA GLU A 38 20.61 -2.56 -12.91
C GLU A 38 19.70 -3.18 -13.95
N ASN A 39 20.30 -3.51 -15.10
CA ASN A 39 19.64 -4.24 -16.17
C ASN A 39 19.13 -5.56 -15.56
N LYS A 40 17.84 -5.61 -15.23
CA LYS A 40 17.13 -6.89 -15.25
C LYS A 40 17.31 -7.40 -16.68
N SER A 41 18.16 -8.42 -16.85
CA SER A 41 18.27 -9.17 -18.09
C SER A 41 16.84 -9.46 -18.56
N ASP A 42 16.63 -9.26 -19.85
CA ASP A 42 15.41 -9.56 -20.60
C ASP A 42 15.17 -11.09 -20.62
N GLN A 43 14.84 -11.63 -19.46
CA GLN A 43 14.13 -12.88 -19.31
C GLN A 43 12.77 -12.52 -18.72
N SER A 44 11.76 -12.40 -19.58
CA SER A 44 10.37 -12.53 -19.20
C SER A 44 10.23 -13.93 -18.57
N THR A 45 10.56 -14.07 -17.30
CA THR A 45 10.27 -15.28 -16.53
C THR A 45 8.76 -15.39 -16.53
N GLU A 46 8.25 -16.22 -17.44
CA GLU A 46 6.83 -16.53 -17.49
C GLU A 46 6.44 -17.02 -16.10
N CYS A 47 5.44 -16.36 -15.49
CA CYS A 47 4.93 -16.74 -14.19
C CYS A 47 4.64 -18.24 -14.17
N SER A 48 5.39 -19.00 -13.38
CA SER A 48 5.38 -20.46 -13.32
C SER A 48 4.11 -21.02 -12.65
N TYR A 49 3.34 -20.18 -11.94
CA TYR A 49 2.17 -20.62 -11.20
C TYR A 49 1.05 -21.13 -12.12
N LYS A 50 0.44 -22.26 -11.72
CA LYS A 50 -0.73 -22.83 -12.38
C LYS A 50 -2.01 -22.09 -11.97
N ASN A 51 -3.02 -22.07 -12.86
CA ASN A 51 -4.32 -21.50 -12.51
C ASN A 51 -4.95 -22.26 -11.33
N LYS A 52 -5.43 -21.54 -10.32
CA LYS A 52 -5.98 -22.05 -9.06
C LYS A 52 -4.94 -22.73 -8.14
N GLU A 53 -3.66 -22.45 -8.33
CA GLU A 53 -2.61 -22.93 -7.43
C GLU A 53 -2.74 -22.30 -6.04
N LYS A 54 -2.53 -23.12 -5.01
CA LYS A 54 -2.48 -22.70 -3.62
C LYS A 54 -1.08 -22.23 -3.27
N ILE A 55 -0.96 -21.02 -2.75
CA ILE A 55 0.30 -20.40 -2.38
C ILE A 55 0.32 -20.28 -0.84
N TYR A 56 1.19 -21.04 -0.23
CA TYR A 56 1.42 -21.00 1.22
C TYR A 56 2.53 -20.00 1.56
N LEU A 57 2.56 -19.53 2.79
CA LEU A 57 3.68 -18.73 3.30
C LEU A 57 4.93 -19.60 3.35
N ASP A 58 5.97 -19.23 2.61
CA ASP A 58 7.29 -19.85 2.75
C ASP A 58 8.00 -19.21 3.94
N LYS A 59 8.46 -20.05 4.88
CA LYS A 59 9.20 -19.62 6.08
C LYS A 59 10.52 -18.94 5.80
N ASN A 60 11.08 -19.14 4.61
CA ASN A 60 12.33 -18.50 4.16
C ASN A 60 12.12 -17.10 3.57
N TRP A 61 10.88 -16.69 3.31
CA TRP A 61 10.59 -15.35 2.83
C TRP A 61 10.85 -14.31 3.93
N LYS A 62 11.41 -13.18 3.52
CA LYS A 62 11.73 -12.10 4.44
C LYS A 62 10.48 -11.66 5.24
N TYR A 63 10.60 -11.58 6.56
CA TYR A 63 9.56 -11.28 7.55
C TYR A 63 8.52 -12.40 7.76
N ALA A 64 8.67 -13.58 7.18
CA ALA A 64 7.74 -14.68 7.41
C ALA A 64 7.69 -15.12 8.88
N ASP A 65 8.81 -15.02 9.57
CA ASP A 65 8.98 -15.33 11.00
C ASP A 65 8.22 -14.37 11.94
N HIS A 66 7.83 -13.19 11.46
CA HIS A 66 6.99 -12.24 12.19
C HIS A 66 5.51 -12.63 12.20
N ALA A 67 5.06 -13.48 11.27
CA ALA A 67 3.69 -13.96 11.22
C ALA A 67 3.38 -14.95 12.35
N LYS A 68 2.14 -14.94 12.85
CA LYS A 68 1.65 -15.78 13.96
C LYS A 68 0.49 -16.68 13.56
N ILE A 69 -0.17 -16.41 12.42
CA ILE A 69 -1.25 -17.23 11.85
C ILE A 69 -0.91 -17.50 10.39
N THR A 70 -0.46 -18.73 10.09
CA THR A 70 0.23 -19.07 8.83
C THR A 70 -0.26 -20.36 8.16
N SER A 71 -1.28 -21.03 8.72
CA SER A 71 -1.74 -22.33 8.21
C SER A 71 -2.62 -22.23 6.97
N GLY A 72 -3.02 -21.01 6.57
CA GLY A 72 -3.81 -20.74 5.38
C GLY A 72 -2.98 -20.64 4.11
N TYR A 73 -3.66 -20.32 3.01
CA TYR A 73 -3.04 -20.11 1.69
C TYR A 73 -3.76 -19.05 0.88
N ALA A 74 -3.03 -18.38 0.01
CA ALA A 74 -3.58 -17.59 -1.09
C ALA A 74 -3.85 -18.49 -2.31
N VAL A 75 -4.64 -17.99 -3.27
CA VAL A 75 -4.92 -18.73 -4.51
C VAL A 75 -4.57 -17.86 -5.72
N PHE A 76 -3.75 -18.39 -6.59
CA PHE A 76 -3.36 -17.76 -7.83
C PHE A 76 -4.36 -18.04 -8.95
N TYR A 77 -4.76 -17.00 -9.70
CA TYR A 77 -5.64 -17.10 -10.87
C TYR A 77 -4.95 -16.50 -12.08
N LYS A 78 -4.83 -17.30 -13.15
CA LYS A 78 -4.18 -16.91 -14.40
C LYS A 78 -5.21 -16.35 -15.38
N ALA A 79 -4.92 -15.19 -15.97
CA ALA A 79 -5.74 -14.62 -17.04
C ALA A 79 -5.66 -15.49 -18.29
N LYS A 80 -6.81 -15.68 -18.97
CA LYS A 80 -6.91 -16.57 -20.13
C LYS A 80 -6.62 -15.89 -21.47
N LYS A 81 -6.84 -14.55 -21.54
CA LYS A 81 -6.71 -13.77 -22.78
C LYS A 81 -5.95 -12.48 -22.51
N ASN A 82 -5.21 -11.99 -23.50
CA ASN A 82 -4.49 -10.71 -23.44
C ASN A 82 -3.62 -10.55 -22.18
N ARG A 83 -2.97 -11.63 -21.76
CA ARG A 83 -2.23 -11.71 -20.51
C ARG A 83 -1.09 -10.70 -20.48
N LYS A 84 -1.03 -9.91 -19.42
CA LYS A 84 -0.06 -8.82 -19.24
C LYS A 84 1.18 -9.23 -18.47
N ASN A 85 1.19 -10.45 -17.92
CA ASN A 85 2.23 -10.92 -16.99
C ASN A 85 2.43 -10.02 -15.77
N ILE A 86 1.36 -9.36 -15.34
CA ILE A 86 1.30 -8.53 -14.12
C ILE A 86 0.33 -9.20 -13.14
N ILE A 87 0.78 -9.41 -11.91
CA ILE A 87 0.02 -10.09 -10.85
C ILE A 87 -0.49 -9.06 -9.85
N VAL A 88 -1.81 -8.99 -9.71
CA VAL A 88 -2.48 -8.14 -8.72
C VAL A 88 -2.86 -8.95 -7.49
N GLY A 89 -2.22 -8.67 -6.35
CA GLY A 89 -2.60 -9.21 -5.05
C GLY A 89 -3.86 -8.51 -4.53
N ILE A 90 -4.95 -9.27 -4.37
CA ILE A 90 -6.20 -8.79 -3.77
C ILE A 90 -6.35 -9.38 -2.37
N ASN A 91 -6.30 -8.53 -1.37
CA ASN A 91 -6.49 -8.90 0.03
C ASN A 91 -7.88 -8.45 0.49
N ALA A 92 -8.85 -9.38 0.48
CA ALA A 92 -10.13 -9.15 1.13
C ALA A 92 -9.93 -9.02 2.64
N GLY A 93 -10.13 -7.84 3.21
CA GLY A 93 -9.87 -7.54 4.61
C GLY A 93 -10.59 -8.47 5.59
N HIS A 94 -10.01 -8.67 6.77
CA HIS A 94 -10.57 -9.54 7.83
C HIS A 94 -10.72 -11.01 7.44
N GLY A 95 -11.64 -11.74 8.07
CA GLY A 95 -11.97 -13.13 7.73
C GLY A 95 -10.86 -14.12 8.11
N THR A 96 -10.27 -13.96 9.28
CA THR A 96 -9.50 -14.97 10.00
C THR A 96 -10.21 -15.25 11.32
N SER A 97 -10.67 -16.47 11.50
CA SER A 97 -11.33 -16.90 12.74
C SER A 97 -10.30 -17.28 13.81
N ASN A 98 -10.78 -17.37 15.07
CA ASN A 98 -9.99 -17.86 16.20
C ASN A 98 -8.63 -17.13 16.39
N VAL A 99 -8.59 -15.83 16.10
CA VAL A 99 -7.38 -15.01 16.29
C VAL A 99 -6.95 -14.97 17.76
N GLY A 100 -7.93 -14.94 18.68
CA GLY A 100 -7.69 -14.85 20.12
C GLY A 100 -6.90 -13.60 20.47
N SER A 101 -5.91 -13.76 21.34
CA SER A 101 -4.98 -12.70 21.75
C SER A 101 -3.71 -12.58 20.89
N LYS A 102 -3.64 -13.30 19.76
CA LYS A 102 -2.46 -13.30 18.89
C LYS A 102 -2.17 -11.89 18.37
N LYS A 103 -0.93 -11.47 18.51
CA LYS A 103 -0.42 -10.17 18.05
C LYS A 103 0.80 -10.38 17.17
N THR A 104 1.01 -9.43 16.26
CA THR A 104 2.23 -9.31 15.46
C THR A 104 2.88 -7.96 15.71
N LEU A 105 4.18 -7.84 15.43
CA LEU A 105 4.83 -6.53 15.45
C LEU A 105 4.13 -5.58 14.47
N CYS A 106 3.95 -4.32 14.87
CA CYS A 106 3.39 -3.28 14.00
C CYS A 106 4.34 -2.98 12.83
N HIS A 107 5.63 -2.98 13.09
CA HIS A 107 6.71 -2.66 12.16
C HIS A 107 7.77 -3.77 12.15
N PRO A 108 8.43 -4.00 10.99
CA PRO A 108 9.47 -5.05 10.89
C PRO A 108 10.69 -4.82 11.78
N ASP A 109 10.97 -3.57 12.15
CA ASP A 109 12.09 -3.19 13.02
C ASP A 109 11.73 -3.11 14.51
N GLY A 110 10.48 -3.48 14.87
CA GLY A 110 9.98 -3.42 16.24
C GLY A 110 9.69 -2.00 16.75
N SER A 111 9.79 -0.96 15.91
CA SER A 111 9.48 0.41 16.31
C SER A 111 7.99 0.59 16.63
N LYS A 112 7.68 1.66 17.36
CA LYS A 112 6.32 1.96 17.84
C LYS A 112 5.45 2.58 16.76
N LYS A 113 4.16 2.23 16.73
CA LYS A 113 3.16 2.90 15.89
C LYS A 113 3.17 4.41 16.09
N VAL A 114 3.12 5.13 14.97
CA VAL A 114 3.14 6.60 14.95
C VAL A 114 1.75 7.24 14.91
N THR A 115 0.71 6.49 14.50
CA THR A 115 -0.69 6.93 14.55
C THR A 115 -1.57 5.90 15.24
N GLY A 116 -2.73 6.34 15.73
CA GLY A 116 -3.78 5.44 16.24
C GLY A 116 -4.56 4.75 15.11
N GLY A 117 -5.60 4.05 15.50
CA GLY A 117 -6.51 3.24 14.70
C GLY A 117 -7.06 2.13 15.61
N THR A 118 -7.32 0.94 15.08
CA THR A 118 -7.69 -0.25 15.90
C THR A 118 -6.66 -0.52 17.01
N THR A 119 -5.38 -0.26 16.73
CA THR A 119 -4.31 -0.29 17.74
C THR A 119 -3.83 1.14 17.99
N LYS A 120 -3.68 1.53 19.26
CA LYS A 120 -3.27 2.89 19.64
C LYS A 120 -1.84 3.22 19.21
N ALA A 121 -1.57 4.51 19.00
CA ALA A 121 -0.21 5.02 18.80
C ALA A 121 0.69 4.66 20.02
N GLY A 122 1.98 4.44 19.76
CA GLY A 122 2.96 4.04 20.78
C GLY A 122 3.03 2.53 21.02
N SER A 123 2.12 1.73 20.46
CA SER A 123 2.17 0.25 20.54
C SER A 123 3.25 -0.31 19.63
N THR A 124 3.96 -1.34 20.08
CA THR A 124 4.91 -2.12 19.26
C THR A 124 4.23 -3.31 18.57
N GLU A 125 3.12 -3.77 19.13
CA GLU A 125 2.34 -4.90 18.63
C GLU A 125 0.89 -4.50 18.35
N ALA A 126 0.29 -5.12 17.35
CA ALA A 126 -1.12 -5.02 17.00
C ALA A 126 -1.77 -6.40 17.00
N ILE A 127 -3.11 -6.45 17.13
CA ILE A 127 -3.84 -7.70 16.92
C ILE A 127 -3.53 -8.25 15.52
N ALA A 128 -3.27 -9.54 15.44
CA ALA A 128 -2.79 -10.19 14.22
C ALA A 128 -3.76 -10.01 13.02
N VAL A 129 -5.07 -10.07 13.27
CA VAL A 129 -6.15 -9.67 12.34
C VAL A 129 -7.33 -9.16 13.16
N SER A 130 -7.86 -7.99 12.84
CA SER A 130 -9.10 -7.50 13.45
C SER A 130 -10.33 -8.16 12.85
N GLY A 131 -11.43 -8.19 13.59
CA GLY A 131 -12.72 -8.74 13.13
C GLY A 131 -13.40 -7.90 12.04
N GLY A 132 -12.99 -6.63 11.90
CA GLY A 132 -13.65 -5.66 11.05
C GLY A 132 -14.86 -5.00 11.71
N MET A 133 -15.46 -4.05 11.01
CA MET A 133 -16.68 -3.38 11.43
C MET A 133 -17.93 -4.17 10.99
N THR A 134 -19.10 -3.73 11.43
CA THR A 134 -20.40 -4.22 10.98
C THR A 134 -21.16 -3.07 10.32
N PHE A 135 -21.71 -3.32 9.13
CA PHE A 135 -22.58 -2.37 8.44
C PHE A 135 -23.86 -2.12 9.23
N ARG A 136 -24.56 -1.04 8.92
CA ARG A 136 -25.80 -0.65 9.62
C ARG A 136 -26.94 -1.67 9.50
N ASP A 137 -26.92 -2.47 8.45
CA ASP A 137 -27.86 -3.56 8.22
C ASP A 137 -27.47 -4.88 8.92
N GLY A 138 -26.40 -4.87 9.73
CA GLY A 138 -25.90 -6.05 10.42
C GLY A 138 -24.91 -6.91 9.59
N THR A 139 -24.64 -6.57 8.35
CA THR A 139 -23.70 -7.32 7.50
C THR A 139 -22.27 -7.10 8.00
N LYS A 140 -21.50 -8.19 8.16
CA LYS A 140 -20.09 -8.13 8.56
C LYS A 140 -19.21 -7.63 7.41
N GLU A 141 -18.28 -6.72 7.70
CA GLU A 141 -17.31 -6.21 6.72
C GLU A 141 -16.57 -7.34 5.99
N SER A 142 -16.15 -8.38 6.70
CA SER A 142 -15.47 -9.53 6.09
C SER A 142 -16.28 -10.25 5.01
N THR A 143 -17.61 -10.18 5.05
CA THR A 143 -18.50 -10.72 4.01
C THR A 143 -18.47 -9.84 2.76
N VAL A 144 -18.54 -8.53 2.95
CA VAL A 144 -18.58 -7.55 1.86
C VAL A 144 -17.21 -7.47 1.17
N THR A 145 -16.11 -7.43 1.94
CA THR A 145 -14.75 -7.43 1.38
C THR A 145 -14.47 -8.66 0.52
N LEU A 146 -14.94 -9.85 0.94
CA LEU A 146 -14.80 -11.07 0.14
C LEU A 146 -15.60 -11.00 -1.16
N LYS A 147 -16.84 -10.50 -1.12
CA LYS A 147 -17.69 -10.32 -2.28
C LYS A 147 -17.05 -9.35 -3.27
N MET A 148 -16.59 -8.19 -2.78
CA MET A 148 -15.89 -7.17 -3.53
C MET A 148 -14.62 -7.73 -4.21
N ALA A 149 -13.80 -8.47 -3.47
CA ALA A 149 -12.59 -9.10 -3.99
C ALA A 149 -12.88 -10.09 -5.13
N LYS A 150 -13.95 -10.86 -5.04
CA LYS A 150 -14.37 -11.79 -6.12
C LYS A 150 -14.80 -11.05 -7.38
N ILE A 151 -15.52 -9.94 -7.25
CA ILE A 151 -15.92 -9.09 -8.38
C ILE A 151 -14.68 -8.45 -9.01
N LEU A 152 -13.81 -7.84 -8.22
CA LEU A 152 -12.59 -7.21 -8.70
C LEU A 152 -11.67 -8.22 -9.43
N ARG A 153 -11.50 -9.42 -8.87
CA ARG A 153 -10.77 -10.52 -9.54
C ARG A 153 -11.32 -10.80 -10.93
N LYS A 154 -12.66 -10.95 -11.08
CA LYS A 154 -13.29 -11.23 -12.36
C LYS A 154 -12.95 -10.16 -13.40
N LYS A 155 -13.03 -8.87 -13.00
CA LYS A 155 -12.73 -7.74 -13.89
C LYS A 155 -11.23 -7.68 -14.27
N LEU A 156 -10.33 -7.86 -13.31
CA LEU A 156 -8.89 -7.85 -13.59
C LEU A 156 -8.45 -8.99 -14.50
N LEU A 157 -8.98 -10.21 -14.29
CA LEU A 157 -8.71 -11.35 -15.18
C LEU A 157 -9.22 -11.10 -16.61
N ALA A 158 -10.38 -10.45 -16.77
CA ALA A 158 -10.92 -10.07 -18.08
C ALA A 158 -10.05 -9.04 -18.79
N GLU A 159 -9.38 -8.16 -18.04
CA GLU A 159 -8.42 -7.17 -18.55
C GLU A 159 -7.02 -7.76 -18.79
N GLY A 160 -6.79 -9.03 -18.52
CA GLY A 160 -5.53 -9.73 -18.77
C GLY A 160 -4.52 -9.65 -17.63
N TYR A 161 -4.89 -9.19 -16.43
CA TYR A 161 -4.07 -9.26 -15.22
C TYR A 161 -4.23 -10.63 -14.57
N ASP A 162 -3.13 -11.23 -14.12
CA ASP A 162 -3.19 -12.35 -13.19
C ASP A 162 -3.57 -11.85 -11.80
N VAL A 163 -4.20 -12.71 -11.01
CA VAL A 163 -4.68 -12.30 -9.68
C VAL A 163 -4.27 -13.29 -8.62
N LEU A 164 -3.63 -12.79 -7.56
CA LEU A 164 -3.40 -13.50 -6.33
C LEU A 164 -4.49 -13.13 -5.32
N MET A 165 -5.42 -14.03 -5.06
CA MET A 165 -6.45 -13.86 -4.02
C MET A 165 -5.91 -14.31 -2.68
N ILE A 166 -5.71 -13.38 -1.75
CA ILE A 166 -5.25 -13.73 -0.38
C ILE A 166 -6.31 -14.51 0.38
N ARG A 167 -7.59 -14.20 0.12
CA ARG A 167 -8.72 -14.90 0.74
C ARG A 167 -9.80 -15.22 -0.30
N THR A 168 -10.22 -16.48 -0.37
CA THR A 168 -11.26 -16.95 -1.31
C THR A 168 -12.53 -17.48 -0.61
N GLY A 169 -12.43 -17.72 0.70
CA GLY A 169 -13.50 -18.24 1.56
C GLY A 169 -13.82 -17.30 2.75
N LYS A 170 -14.74 -17.75 3.62
CA LYS A 170 -15.11 -17.01 4.84
C LYS A 170 -13.93 -16.86 5.80
N ASP A 171 -13.05 -17.85 5.85
CA ASP A 171 -11.88 -17.92 6.70
C ASP A 171 -10.62 -18.20 5.87
N VAL A 172 -9.45 -17.65 6.26
CA VAL A 172 -8.15 -17.89 5.60
C VAL A 172 -7.09 -18.02 6.63
N GLN A 173 -7.02 -18.41 7.68
CA GLN A 173 -5.93 -18.64 8.64
C GLN A 173 -4.55 -18.05 8.23
N LEU A 174 -4.56 -16.75 7.86
CA LEU A 174 -3.40 -15.90 7.59
C LEU A 174 -3.57 -14.58 8.32
N ASP A 175 -2.55 -14.15 9.08
CA ASP A 175 -2.54 -12.81 9.66
C ASP A 175 -2.08 -11.73 8.66
N ASN A 176 -2.12 -10.46 9.09
CA ASN A 176 -1.80 -9.33 8.22
C ASN A 176 -0.33 -9.35 7.72
N VAL A 177 0.61 -9.87 8.54
CA VAL A 177 2.01 -10.04 8.12
C VAL A 177 2.13 -11.13 7.08
N ALA A 178 1.54 -12.33 7.34
CA ALA A 178 1.55 -13.45 6.39
C ALA A 178 0.95 -13.05 5.04
N ARG A 179 -0.20 -12.37 5.03
CA ARG A 179 -0.85 -11.87 3.81
C ARG A 179 0.06 -10.93 3.02
N THR A 180 0.73 -10.01 3.71
CA THR A 180 1.65 -9.05 3.09
C THR A 180 2.89 -9.74 2.55
N VAL A 181 3.49 -10.66 3.31
CA VAL A 181 4.67 -11.42 2.87
C VAL A 181 4.38 -12.28 1.65
N ILE A 182 3.22 -12.94 1.59
CA ILE A 182 2.81 -13.69 0.38
C ILE A 182 2.69 -12.73 -0.82
N CYS A 183 2.06 -11.57 -0.67
CA CYS A 183 1.99 -10.58 -1.76
C CYS A 183 3.37 -10.08 -2.19
N ASN A 184 4.27 -9.78 -1.25
CA ASN A 184 5.63 -9.30 -1.53
C ASN A 184 6.43 -10.24 -2.44
N ASN A 185 6.17 -11.55 -2.35
CA ASN A 185 6.94 -12.57 -3.07
C ASN A 185 6.26 -13.09 -4.35
N VAL A 186 4.96 -12.81 -4.51
CA VAL A 186 4.17 -13.39 -5.62
C VAL A 186 3.51 -12.34 -6.50
N ALA A 187 3.22 -11.14 -5.98
CA ALA A 187 2.48 -10.11 -6.71
C ALA A 187 3.36 -8.92 -7.09
N ASP A 188 2.93 -8.18 -8.11
CA ASP A 188 3.58 -6.91 -8.51
C ASP A 188 2.98 -5.70 -7.78
N ILE A 189 1.70 -5.80 -7.37
CA ILE A 189 1.01 -4.81 -6.54
C ILE A 189 0.09 -5.50 -5.54
N HIS A 190 -0.16 -4.86 -4.40
CA HIS A 190 -1.02 -5.39 -3.33
C HIS A 190 -2.12 -4.37 -2.98
N ILE A 191 -3.38 -4.78 -3.06
CA ILE A 191 -4.55 -3.96 -2.73
C ILE A 191 -5.37 -4.68 -1.66
N ALA A 192 -5.41 -4.12 -0.45
CA ALA A 192 -6.37 -4.53 0.56
C ALA A 192 -7.70 -3.77 0.40
N LEU A 193 -8.79 -4.43 0.68
CA LEU A 193 -10.15 -3.91 0.54
C LEU A 193 -10.83 -3.88 1.90
N HIS A 194 -11.27 -2.70 2.31
CA HIS A 194 -11.87 -2.41 3.60
C HIS A 194 -13.01 -1.41 3.50
N TRP A 195 -13.76 -1.26 4.59
CA TRP A 195 -14.71 -0.20 4.87
C TRP A 195 -14.45 0.34 6.27
N ASP A 196 -14.38 1.66 6.41
CA ASP A 196 -14.00 2.33 7.66
C ASP A 196 -15.11 2.24 8.73
N GLY A 197 -14.72 1.88 9.92
CA GLY A 197 -15.57 1.82 11.11
C GLY A 197 -15.58 3.13 11.91
N ASP A 198 -15.87 4.27 11.28
CA ASP A 198 -15.78 5.61 11.86
C ASP A 198 -16.99 6.07 12.69
N GLY A 199 -18.05 5.27 12.76
CA GLY A 199 -19.29 5.59 13.49
C GLY A 199 -20.22 6.59 12.80
N LEU A 200 -19.88 7.14 11.64
CA LEU A 200 -20.69 8.14 10.94
C LEU A 200 -22.01 7.55 10.44
N LYS A 201 -23.05 8.41 10.45
CA LYS A 201 -24.41 8.03 10.02
C LYS A 201 -24.64 8.23 8.51
N TYR A 202 -23.66 8.68 7.77
CA TYR A 202 -23.71 8.93 6.33
C TYR A 202 -22.51 8.32 5.64
N ASP A 203 -22.66 7.96 4.36
CA ASP A 203 -21.54 7.53 3.52
C ASP A 203 -20.55 8.67 3.33
N LYS A 204 -19.32 8.49 3.79
CA LYS A 204 -18.28 9.50 3.63
C LYS A 204 -17.51 9.39 2.32
N GLY A 205 -17.64 8.29 1.60
CA GLY A 205 -16.93 8.00 0.36
C GLY A 205 -15.58 7.30 0.56
N CYS A 206 -14.98 6.93 -0.57
CA CYS A 206 -13.74 6.14 -0.61
C CYS A 206 -12.49 6.97 -0.37
N PHE A 207 -11.47 6.34 0.22
CA PHE A 207 -10.12 6.88 0.34
C PHE A 207 -9.11 5.74 0.46
N TYR A 208 -7.83 6.02 0.28
CA TYR A 208 -6.77 5.07 0.59
C TYR A 208 -5.99 5.51 1.82
N ILE A 209 -5.41 4.53 2.49
CA ILE A 209 -4.52 4.76 3.61
C ILE A 209 -3.11 5.03 3.07
N GLY A 210 -2.68 6.29 3.21
CA GLY A 210 -1.33 6.72 2.85
C GLY A 210 -0.34 6.57 4.00
N VAL A 211 0.93 6.50 3.67
CA VAL A 211 2.01 6.38 4.66
C VAL A 211 2.18 7.70 5.43
N PRO A 212 2.22 7.67 6.78
CA PRO A 212 2.60 8.82 7.60
C PRO A 212 4.05 9.25 7.35
N ASP A 213 4.32 10.55 7.39
CA ASP A 213 5.67 11.07 7.09
C ASP A 213 6.76 10.49 7.99
N LYS A 214 6.45 10.24 9.25
CA LYS A 214 7.38 9.63 10.22
C LYS A 214 7.85 8.22 9.84
N LEU A 215 7.10 7.49 9.00
CA LEU A 215 7.46 6.14 8.54
C LEU A 215 8.26 6.13 7.23
N LYS A 216 8.33 7.24 6.51
CA LYS A 216 8.99 7.30 5.20
C LYS A 216 10.49 7.01 5.24
N THR A 217 11.12 7.06 6.40
CA THR A 217 12.54 6.72 6.61
C THR A 217 12.76 5.27 7.07
N MET A 218 11.71 4.59 7.53
CA MET A 218 11.76 3.20 8.01
C MET A 218 11.86 2.22 6.82
N LYS A 219 12.71 1.22 6.89
CA LYS A 219 12.73 0.11 5.89
C LYS A 219 11.63 -0.91 6.23
N PRO A 220 10.94 -1.48 5.24
CA PRO A 220 11.08 -1.29 3.77
C PRO A 220 10.38 -0.04 3.23
N VAL A 221 9.55 0.65 4.01
CA VAL A 221 8.71 1.80 3.61
C VAL A 221 9.50 2.85 2.85
N LYS A 222 10.72 3.18 3.30
CA LYS A 222 11.62 4.16 2.66
C LYS A 222 11.77 3.93 1.15
N ASN A 223 11.77 2.69 0.71
CA ASN A 223 11.99 2.32 -0.69
C ASN A 223 10.68 2.21 -1.49
N GLN A 224 9.53 2.26 -0.83
CA GLN A 224 8.24 1.94 -1.46
C GLN A 224 7.15 2.99 -1.27
N TRP A 225 7.28 3.93 -0.33
CA TRP A 225 6.19 4.85 0.02
C TRP A 225 5.70 5.68 -1.19
N GLU A 226 6.58 6.08 -2.10
CA GLU A 226 6.19 6.81 -3.32
C GLU A 226 5.33 5.96 -4.24
N GLN A 227 5.65 4.67 -4.35
CA GLN A 227 4.87 3.71 -5.14
C GLN A 227 3.54 3.37 -4.47
N HIS A 228 3.50 3.30 -3.13
CA HIS A 228 2.23 3.19 -2.38
C HIS A 228 1.33 4.39 -2.68
N GLU A 229 1.83 5.61 -2.59
CA GLU A 229 1.09 6.83 -2.91
C GLU A 229 0.67 6.88 -4.39
N ALA A 230 1.54 6.47 -5.31
CA ALA A 230 1.22 6.43 -6.74
C ALA A 230 0.08 5.46 -7.04
N LEU A 231 0.10 4.26 -6.42
CA LEU A 231 -0.97 3.27 -6.56
C LEU A 231 -2.28 3.80 -5.98
N GLY A 232 -2.30 4.30 -4.74
CA GLY A 232 -3.48 4.87 -4.10
C GLY A 232 -4.10 6.00 -4.93
N ASN A 233 -3.28 6.94 -5.39
CA ASN A 233 -3.72 8.03 -6.26
C ASN A 233 -4.31 7.55 -7.59
N ALA A 234 -3.74 6.49 -8.20
CA ALA A 234 -4.28 5.92 -9.43
C ALA A 234 -5.64 5.26 -9.21
N LEU A 235 -5.82 4.53 -8.10
CA LEU A 235 -7.09 3.91 -7.72
C LEU A 235 -8.16 4.97 -7.44
N ILE A 236 -7.87 6.02 -6.69
CA ILE A 236 -8.80 7.15 -6.46
C ILE A 236 -9.20 7.84 -7.76
N LYS A 237 -8.25 8.05 -8.69
CA LYS A 237 -8.56 8.60 -10.02
C LYS A 237 -9.48 7.69 -10.82
N GLY A 238 -9.28 6.37 -10.73
CA GLY A 238 -10.17 5.39 -11.35
C GLY A 238 -11.58 5.43 -10.77
N LEU A 239 -11.71 5.45 -9.44
CA LEU A 239 -13.00 5.57 -8.74
C LEU A 239 -13.73 6.86 -9.11
N LYS A 240 -13.03 8.01 -9.12
CA LYS A 240 -13.62 9.31 -9.57
C LYS A 240 -14.15 9.24 -10.99
N LYS A 241 -13.42 8.62 -11.92
CA LYS A 241 -13.86 8.45 -13.32
C LYS A 241 -15.18 7.68 -13.41
N HIS A 242 -15.40 6.74 -12.50
CA HIS A 242 -16.64 5.96 -12.39
C HIS A 242 -17.68 6.59 -11.46
N LYS A 243 -17.56 7.90 -11.16
CA LYS A 243 -18.52 8.67 -10.34
C LYS A 243 -18.75 8.05 -8.96
N VAL A 244 -17.74 7.45 -8.37
CA VAL A 244 -17.74 6.98 -6.99
C VAL A 244 -17.43 8.16 -6.07
N LYS A 245 -18.16 8.24 -4.95
CA LYS A 245 -17.93 9.28 -3.93
C LYS A 245 -16.56 9.10 -3.29
N ILE A 246 -15.84 10.19 -3.14
CA ILE A 246 -14.49 10.18 -2.54
C ILE A 246 -14.50 11.06 -1.29
N ASN A 247 -13.90 10.57 -0.22
CA ASN A 247 -13.70 11.32 1.01
C ASN A 247 -12.58 12.36 0.83
N GLY A 248 -12.93 13.65 0.91
CA GLY A 248 -11.97 14.75 0.79
C GLY A 248 -11.07 14.64 -0.45
N LYS A 249 -9.75 14.57 -0.24
CA LYS A 249 -8.77 14.38 -1.32
C LYS A 249 -8.58 12.91 -1.72
N GLY A 250 -9.20 11.97 -0.99
CA GLY A 250 -9.11 10.52 -1.24
C GLY A 250 -7.92 9.85 -0.55
N ARG A 251 -7.30 10.50 0.45
CA ARG A 251 -6.15 10.00 1.20
C ARG A 251 -6.27 10.33 2.68
N MET A 252 -5.94 9.37 3.52
CA MET A 252 -5.75 9.55 4.96
C MET A 252 -4.45 8.88 5.40
N ALA A 253 -3.61 9.57 6.16
CA ALA A 253 -2.35 9.00 6.64
C ALA A 253 -2.58 8.21 7.93
N ILE A 254 -2.44 6.89 7.84
CA ILE A 254 -2.54 5.97 8.99
C ILE A 254 -1.40 4.96 8.92
N ASP A 255 -0.85 4.66 10.06
CA ASP A 255 0.20 3.65 10.24
C ASP A 255 -0.42 2.25 10.24
N LEU A 256 -0.17 1.49 9.18
CA LEU A 256 -0.68 0.13 9.00
C LEU A 256 0.44 -0.89 8.89
N THR A 257 0.28 -2.03 9.54
CA THR A 257 1.17 -3.18 9.43
C THR A 257 1.38 -3.59 7.96
N GLN A 258 0.35 -3.61 7.13
CA GLN A 258 0.46 -3.95 5.73
C GLN A 258 1.49 -3.09 4.99
N THR A 259 1.34 -1.77 5.01
CA THR A 259 2.29 -0.86 4.31
C THR A 259 3.67 -0.88 4.94
N SER A 260 3.76 -1.10 6.25
CA SER A 260 5.03 -1.17 6.98
C SER A 260 5.88 -2.40 6.61
N TYR A 261 5.25 -3.51 6.21
CA TYR A 261 5.93 -4.75 5.77
C TYR A 261 6.04 -4.87 4.25
N SER A 262 5.37 -4.01 3.47
CA SER A 262 5.34 -4.15 2.02
C SER A 262 6.66 -3.78 1.33
N THR A 263 7.13 -4.66 0.46
CA THR A 263 8.30 -4.47 -0.42
C THR A 263 7.91 -4.25 -1.88
N ILE A 264 6.61 -4.19 -2.17
CA ILE A 264 5.99 -3.88 -3.47
C ILE A 264 4.99 -2.74 -3.30
N PRO A 265 4.53 -2.08 -4.37
CA PRO A 265 3.46 -1.10 -4.28
C PRO A 265 2.23 -1.69 -3.59
N SER A 266 1.82 -1.10 -2.46
CA SER A 266 0.76 -1.66 -1.62
C SER A 266 -0.12 -0.56 -1.03
N VAL A 267 -1.42 -0.77 -1.01
CA VAL A 267 -2.38 0.16 -0.41
C VAL A 267 -3.53 -0.57 0.25
N ASP A 268 -4.04 0.03 1.32
CA ASP A 268 -5.32 -0.29 1.92
C ASP A 268 -6.35 0.71 1.41
N MET A 269 -7.44 0.20 0.84
CA MET A 269 -8.55 0.98 0.27
C MET A 269 -9.76 0.88 1.19
N GLU A 270 -10.13 2.00 1.77
CA GLU A 270 -11.42 2.17 2.42
C GLU A 270 -12.47 2.54 1.36
N LEU A 271 -13.33 1.60 1.01
CA LEU A 271 -14.31 1.74 -0.09
C LEU A 271 -15.62 2.41 0.35
N GLY A 272 -15.58 3.05 1.49
CA GLY A 272 -16.65 3.75 2.16
C GLY A 272 -16.54 3.58 3.67
N ASN A 273 -17.68 3.55 4.34
CA ASN A 273 -17.77 3.28 5.78
C ASN A 273 -19.03 2.43 6.09
N GLN A 274 -19.33 2.23 7.36
CA GLN A 274 -20.48 1.42 7.80
C GLN A 274 -21.86 1.90 7.28
N ALA A 275 -21.96 3.13 6.79
CA ALA A 275 -23.20 3.70 6.21
C ALA A 275 -23.22 3.64 4.68
N SER A 276 -22.15 3.14 4.03
CA SER A 276 -22.06 3.05 2.57
C SER A 276 -22.86 1.87 2.01
N GLY A 277 -23.48 2.06 0.85
CA GLY A 277 -24.15 0.98 0.13
C GLY A 277 -23.17 -0.11 -0.33
N HIS A 278 -23.59 -1.36 -0.23
CA HIS A 278 -22.79 -2.52 -0.64
C HIS A 278 -23.62 -3.56 -1.44
N SER A 279 -24.64 -3.07 -2.18
CA SER A 279 -25.35 -3.88 -3.16
C SER A 279 -24.42 -4.39 -4.26
N ASP A 280 -24.86 -5.37 -5.04
CA ASP A 280 -24.09 -5.89 -6.17
C ASP A 280 -23.69 -4.77 -7.14
N GLU A 281 -24.63 -3.89 -7.44
CA GLU A 281 -24.44 -2.74 -8.33
C GLU A 281 -23.40 -1.74 -7.78
N ALA A 282 -23.45 -1.46 -6.47
CA ALA A 282 -22.46 -0.60 -5.83
C ALA A 282 -21.06 -1.23 -5.87
N LEU A 283 -20.95 -2.53 -5.60
CA LEU A 283 -19.67 -3.25 -5.64
C LEU A 283 -19.13 -3.38 -7.07
N GLU A 284 -19.98 -3.61 -8.06
CA GLU A 284 -19.58 -3.62 -9.49
C GLU A 284 -18.99 -2.26 -9.91
N LYS A 285 -19.64 -1.16 -9.53
CA LYS A 285 -19.18 0.20 -9.80
C LYS A 285 -17.82 0.50 -9.14
N LEU A 286 -17.64 0.08 -7.89
CA LEU A 286 -16.35 0.17 -7.18
C LEU A 286 -15.27 -0.63 -7.91
N ALA A 287 -15.59 -1.86 -8.35
CA ALA A 287 -14.64 -2.73 -9.05
C ALA A 287 -14.23 -2.16 -10.42
N ASP A 288 -15.15 -1.50 -11.15
CA ASP A 288 -14.83 -0.79 -12.39
C ASP A 288 -13.83 0.34 -12.15
N GLY A 289 -14.07 1.12 -11.10
CA GLY A 289 -13.17 2.20 -10.69
C GLY A 289 -11.78 1.69 -10.30
N LEU A 290 -11.71 0.64 -9.47
CA LEU A 290 -10.44 0.05 -9.06
C LEU A 290 -9.69 -0.56 -10.25
N THR A 291 -10.40 -1.26 -11.15
CA THR A 291 -9.79 -1.83 -12.37
C THR A 291 -9.21 -0.73 -13.26
N ALA A 292 -9.92 0.37 -13.46
CA ALA A 292 -9.41 1.52 -14.20
C ALA A 292 -8.17 2.14 -13.52
N GLY A 293 -8.14 2.19 -12.19
CA GLY A 293 -6.99 2.63 -11.41
C GLY A 293 -5.77 1.72 -11.58
N VAL A 294 -5.95 0.40 -11.49
CA VAL A 294 -4.89 -0.60 -11.73
C VAL A 294 -4.31 -0.43 -13.15
N LYS A 295 -5.17 -0.33 -14.17
CA LYS A 295 -4.72 -0.09 -15.56
C LYS A 295 -3.86 1.17 -15.68
N LYS A 296 -4.27 2.25 -15.00
CA LYS A 296 -3.53 3.51 -15.01
C LYS A 296 -2.19 3.41 -14.32
N PHE A 297 -2.14 2.74 -13.16
CA PHE A 297 -0.90 2.52 -12.41
C PHE A 297 0.07 1.65 -13.20
N ALA A 298 -0.39 0.48 -13.66
CA ALA A 298 0.44 -0.47 -14.41
C ALA A 298 1.07 0.13 -15.66
N LYS A 299 0.31 0.87 -16.48
CA LYS A 299 0.83 1.54 -17.68
C LYS A 299 2.01 2.49 -17.40
N LYS A 300 2.09 3.06 -16.19
CA LYS A 300 3.08 4.09 -15.87
C LYS A 300 4.27 3.53 -15.08
N ASN A 301 4.06 2.47 -14.29
CA ASN A 301 5.00 2.08 -13.24
C ASN A 301 5.47 0.62 -13.32
N LEU A 302 4.81 -0.22 -14.13
CA LEU A 302 5.15 -1.61 -14.41
C LEU A 302 5.38 -1.85 -15.91
#